data_396464d54c2899142a4edb7a62c025c2
#
_entry.id   396464d54c2899142a4edb7a62c025c2
#
_cell.length_a   1.000
_cell.length_b   1.000
_cell.length_c   1.000
_cell.angle_alpha   90.00
_cell.angle_beta   90.00
_cell.angle_gamma   90.00
#
_symmetry.space_group_name_H-M   'P 1'
#
loop_
_entity.id
_entity.type
_entity.pdbx_description
1 polymer ?
#
loop_
_entity_poly.entity_id
_entity_poly.type
_entity_poly.pdbx_seq_one_letter_code
_entity_poly.pdbx_strand_id
1 'polypeptide(L)'
;MENISINPGKNNVGAYIQNINLKKLNKNQISIIKNTLNNFGVVFIKEQHLDSLSYQNFAKLIGELVIYPRLKGLENFPHINIIERKPDDKNLTFGSSWLHQDTSYLGENRPRYTMLMGMDIPKGQGNTIFSSGFNA
;
A
#
# COMPACT_ATOMS: atom_id res chain seq x y z
N MET A 1 -13.08 17.44 -15.98
CA MET A 1 -12.54 16.39 -15.07
C MET A 1 -11.31 15.82 -15.76
N GLU A 2 -10.14 15.91 -15.14
CA GLU A 2 -8.96 15.29 -15.71
C GLU A 2 -9.16 13.78 -15.80
N ASN A 3 -8.81 13.20 -16.93
CA ASN A 3 -8.92 11.75 -17.13
C ASN A 3 -7.90 11.02 -16.26
N ILE A 4 -8.32 9.99 -15.54
CA ILE A 4 -7.42 9.09 -14.82
C ILE A 4 -6.42 8.52 -15.82
N SER A 5 -5.14 8.59 -15.50
CA SER A 5 -4.08 7.97 -16.30
C SER A 5 -3.41 6.83 -15.52
N ILE A 6 -3.08 5.77 -16.26
CA ILE A 6 -2.38 4.60 -15.73
C ILE A 6 -1.06 4.48 -16.49
N ASN A 7 0.05 4.61 -15.79
CA ASN A 7 1.38 4.55 -16.36
C ASN A 7 2.13 3.35 -15.80
N PRO A 8 2.38 2.30 -16.60
CA PRO A 8 3.13 1.13 -16.16
C PRO A 8 4.52 1.49 -15.64
N GLY A 9 4.96 0.79 -14.60
CA GLY A 9 6.32 0.84 -14.10
C GLY A 9 7.32 0.15 -15.03
N LYS A 10 8.59 0.25 -14.69
CA LYS A 10 9.66 -0.41 -15.44
C LYS A 10 9.43 -1.93 -15.46
N ASN A 11 9.57 -2.55 -16.63
CA ASN A 11 9.36 -3.99 -16.84
C ASN A 11 7.96 -4.48 -16.44
N ASN A 12 6.94 -3.61 -16.52
CA ASN A 12 5.57 -3.90 -16.12
C ASN A 12 5.41 -4.32 -14.64
N VAL A 13 6.36 -4.01 -13.78
CA VAL A 13 6.24 -4.17 -12.34
C VAL A 13 5.68 -2.90 -11.74
N GLY A 14 4.45 -3.00 -11.25
CA GLY A 14 3.70 -1.88 -10.73
C GLY A 14 3.18 -0.90 -11.78
N ALA A 15 2.28 -0.02 -11.36
CA ALA A 15 1.76 1.07 -12.18
C ALA A 15 1.47 2.31 -11.33
N TYR A 16 1.64 3.49 -11.94
CA TYR A 16 1.24 4.77 -11.35
C TYR A 16 -0.17 5.13 -11.81
N ILE A 17 -1.06 5.42 -10.87
CA ILE A 17 -2.37 5.99 -11.15
C ILE A 17 -2.31 7.47 -10.80
N GLN A 18 -2.68 8.34 -11.75
CA GLN A 18 -2.69 9.79 -11.58
C GLN A 18 -4.10 10.34 -11.78
N ASN A 19 -4.32 11.59 -11.38
CA ASN A 19 -5.59 12.30 -11.52
C ASN A 19 -6.74 11.60 -10.79
N ILE A 20 -6.47 11.11 -9.58
CA ILE A 20 -7.42 10.44 -8.72
C ILE A 20 -7.34 10.98 -7.30
N ASN A 21 -8.48 11.12 -6.64
CA ASN A 21 -8.56 11.52 -5.23
C ASN A 21 -9.16 10.38 -4.40
N LEU A 22 -8.36 9.77 -3.55
CA LEU A 22 -8.76 8.62 -2.74
C LEU A 22 -9.81 8.94 -1.66
N LYS A 23 -10.01 10.22 -1.32
CA LYS A 23 -11.10 10.65 -0.42
C LYS A 23 -12.47 10.68 -1.10
N LYS A 24 -12.51 10.68 -2.45
CA LYS A 24 -13.76 10.86 -3.22
C LYS A 24 -13.76 9.93 -4.44
N LEU A 25 -13.90 8.65 -4.19
CA LEU A 25 -13.93 7.63 -5.25
C LEU A 25 -15.36 7.25 -5.63
N ASN A 26 -15.62 7.11 -6.92
CA ASN A 26 -16.79 6.44 -7.45
C ASN A 26 -16.51 4.96 -7.76
N LYS A 27 -17.54 4.19 -8.05
CA LYS A 27 -17.45 2.75 -8.32
C LYS A 27 -16.50 2.41 -9.49
N ASN A 28 -16.51 3.23 -10.55
CA ASN A 28 -15.63 3.02 -11.70
C ASN A 28 -14.15 3.20 -11.32
N GLN A 29 -13.83 4.23 -10.55
CA GLN A 29 -12.47 4.50 -10.08
C GLN A 29 -11.94 3.38 -9.16
N ILE A 30 -12.80 2.83 -8.29
CA ILE A 30 -12.46 1.67 -7.45
C ILE A 30 -12.16 0.45 -8.35
N SER A 31 -12.96 0.20 -9.38
CA SER A 31 -12.72 -0.87 -10.34
C SER A 31 -11.41 -0.69 -11.10
N ILE A 32 -11.08 0.55 -11.51
CA ILE A 32 -9.80 0.88 -12.15
C ILE A 32 -8.63 0.52 -11.23
N ILE A 33 -8.68 0.94 -9.95
CA ILE A 33 -7.61 0.61 -8.99
C ILE A 33 -7.45 -0.90 -8.84
N LYS A 34 -8.55 -1.64 -8.64
CA LYS A 34 -8.51 -3.11 -8.47
C LYS A 34 -7.98 -3.83 -9.71
N ASN A 35 -8.42 -3.43 -10.89
CA ASN A 35 -7.95 -4.01 -12.15
C ASN A 35 -6.45 -3.71 -12.37
N THR A 36 -6.02 -2.50 -12.06
CA THR A 36 -4.60 -2.14 -12.14
C THR A 36 -3.75 -2.94 -11.15
N LEU A 37 -4.21 -3.13 -9.90
CA LEU A 37 -3.55 -4.01 -8.93
C LEU A 37 -3.42 -5.45 -9.43
N ASN A 38 -4.50 -6.00 -10.02
CA ASN A 38 -4.49 -7.36 -10.54
C ASN A 38 -3.53 -7.53 -11.74
N ASN A 39 -3.39 -6.51 -12.57
CA ASN A 39 -2.55 -6.57 -13.77
C ASN A 39 -1.07 -6.29 -13.50
N PHE A 40 -0.76 -5.43 -12.54
CA PHE A 40 0.60 -4.94 -12.30
C PHE A 40 1.19 -5.33 -10.94
N GLY A 41 0.42 -5.98 -10.07
CA GLY A 41 0.83 -6.44 -8.75
C GLY A 41 0.96 -5.35 -7.69
N VAL A 42 1.33 -4.13 -8.07
CA VAL A 42 1.41 -2.97 -7.17
C VAL A 42 0.94 -1.69 -7.86
N VAL A 43 0.33 -0.78 -7.09
CA VAL A 43 -0.12 0.54 -7.57
C VAL A 43 0.50 1.63 -6.71
N PHE A 44 0.98 2.68 -7.38
CA PHE A 44 1.49 3.88 -6.75
C PHE A 44 0.55 5.05 -7.03
N ILE A 45 0.02 5.66 -5.98
CA ILE A 45 -0.88 6.81 -6.07
C ILE A 45 -0.25 7.93 -5.25
N LYS A 46 0.36 8.90 -5.91
CA LYS A 46 1.09 9.99 -5.27
C LYS A 46 0.15 11.09 -4.79
N GLU A 47 0.69 11.97 -3.93
CA GLU A 47 0.05 13.21 -3.49
C GLU A 47 -1.31 13.02 -2.81
N GLN A 48 -1.43 11.90 -2.07
CA GLN A 48 -2.63 11.58 -1.31
C GLN A 48 -2.42 11.90 0.18
N HIS A 49 -2.95 13.03 0.63
CA HIS A 49 -2.90 13.44 2.04
C HIS A 49 -4.13 12.88 2.78
N LEU A 50 -4.02 11.64 3.25
CA LEU A 50 -5.08 10.95 3.97
C LEU A 50 -4.81 11.02 5.48
N ASP A 51 -5.82 11.36 6.26
CA ASP A 51 -5.87 11.06 7.68
C ASP A 51 -6.21 9.58 7.92
N SER A 52 -6.09 9.11 9.15
CA SER A 52 -6.34 7.70 9.50
C SER A 52 -7.75 7.23 9.12
N LEU A 53 -8.76 8.09 9.27
CA LEU A 53 -10.14 7.76 8.91
C LEU A 53 -10.29 7.61 7.39
N SER A 54 -9.78 8.56 6.63
CA SER A 54 -9.81 8.52 5.16
C SER A 54 -9.03 7.33 4.61
N TYR A 55 -7.86 7.03 5.21
CA TYR A 55 -7.04 5.89 4.87
C TYR A 55 -7.78 4.56 5.10
N GLN A 56 -8.39 4.39 6.28
CA GLN A 56 -9.21 3.22 6.59
C GLN A 56 -10.43 3.11 5.68
N ASN A 57 -11.12 4.21 5.39
CA ASN A 57 -12.28 4.20 4.50
C ASN A 57 -11.90 3.80 3.08
N PHE A 58 -10.77 4.29 2.57
CA PHE A 58 -10.25 3.83 1.29
C PHE A 58 -9.93 2.33 1.31
N ALA A 59 -9.26 1.83 2.35
CA ALA A 59 -8.94 0.41 2.48
C ALA A 59 -10.20 -0.47 2.44
N LYS A 60 -11.30 -0.07 3.10
CA LYS A 60 -12.60 -0.77 3.07
C LYS A 60 -13.21 -0.86 1.66
N LEU A 61 -12.94 0.10 0.78
CA LEU A 61 -13.41 0.05 -0.61
C LEU A 61 -12.62 -0.98 -1.44
N ILE A 62 -11.38 -1.25 -1.05
CA ILE A 62 -10.50 -2.20 -1.74
C ILE A 62 -10.76 -3.63 -1.27
N GLY A 63 -10.93 -3.85 0.03
CA GLY A 63 -11.16 -5.17 0.59
C GLY A 63 -11.57 -5.16 2.06
N GLU A 64 -11.73 -6.34 2.62
CA GLU A 64 -11.98 -6.54 4.05
C GLU A 64 -10.73 -6.18 4.85
N LEU A 65 -10.93 -5.50 5.99
CA LEU A 65 -9.83 -5.10 6.86
C LEU A 65 -9.43 -6.24 7.78
N VAL A 66 -8.14 -6.48 7.88
CA VAL A 66 -7.55 -7.49 8.77
C VAL A 66 -6.68 -6.79 9.83
N ILE A 67 -6.76 -7.26 11.07
CA ILE A 67 -5.84 -6.83 12.13
C ILE A 67 -4.54 -7.63 11.97
N TYR A 68 -3.42 -6.92 11.84
CA TYR A 68 -2.12 -7.58 11.74
C TYR A 68 -1.66 -8.12 13.10
N PRO A 69 -1.43 -9.43 13.25
CA PRO A 69 -1.28 -10.05 14.57
C PRO A 69 0.02 -9.72 15.31
N ARG A 70 1.04 -9.22 14.58
CA ARG A 70 2.39 -8.99 15.14
C ARG A 70 2.69 -7.54 15.53
N LEU A 71 1.80 -6.62 15.18
CA LEU A 71 1.98 -5.20 15.48
C LEU A 71 0.72 -4.66 16.13
N LYS A 72 0.89 -3.81 17.13
CA LYS A 72 -0.22 -3.10 17.75
C LYS A 72 -0.71 -2.01 16.80
N GLY A 73 -1.98 -2.07 16.42
CA GLY A 73 -2.63 -1.01 15.67
C GLY A 73 -2.83 0.27 16.49
N LEU A 74 -3.20 1.35 15.81
CA LEU A 74 -3.60 2.59 16.47
C LEU A 74 -4.84 2.35 17.34
N GLU A 75 -4.95 3.07 18.46
CA GLU A 75 -6.01 2.89 19.46
C GLU A 75 -7.42 2.93 18.84
N ASN A 76 -7.69 3.91 17.98
CA ASN A 76 -8.99 4.06 17.32
C ASN A 76 -9.05 3.44 15.91
N PHE A 77 -7.94 2.91 15.41
CA PHE A 77 -7.82 2.32 14.07
C PHE A 77 -6.95 1.05 14.14
N PRO A 78 -7.47 -0.05 14.73
CA PRO A 78 -6.67 -1.25 15.02
C PRO A 78 -6.11 -1.95 13.77
N HIS A 79 -6.63 -1.65 12.58
CA HIS A 79 -6.14 -2.14 11.30
C HIS A 79 -5.00 -1.32 10.72
N ILE A 80 -4.62 -0.20 11.36
CA ILE A 80 -3.53 0.68 10.91
C ILE A 80 -2.35 0.50 11.86
N ASN A 81 -1.22 0.08 11.32
CA ASN A 81 0.03 -0.05 12.06
C ASN A 81 0.98 1.08 11.66
N ILE A 82 1.71 1.63 12.62
CA ILE A 82 2.78 2.59 12.36
C ILE A 82 4.10 1.82 12.29
N ILE A 83 4.82 2.05 11.19
CA ILE A 83 6.20 1.61 11.02
C ILE A 83 7.06 2.86 11.06
N GLU A 84 7.76 3.05 12.17
CA GLU A 84 8.61 4.21 12.41
C GLU A 84 10.05 3.77 12.58
N ARG A 85 10.98 4.58 12.09
CA ARG A 85 12.41 4.47 12.39
C ARG A 85 12.92 5.81 12.89
N LYS A 86 13.54 5.81 14.07
CA LYS A 86 14.19 6.98 14.65
C LYS A 86 15.68 7.02 14.27
N PRO A 87 16.31 8.21 14.25
CA PRO A 87 17.73 8.35 13.91
C PRO A 87 18.65 7.46 14.74
N ASP A 88 18.31 7.23 16.02
CA ASP A 88 19.11 6.48 16.98
C ASP A 88 18.77 4.97 17.01
N ASP A 89 17.83 4.50 16.21
CA ASP A 89 17.47 3.09 16.13
C ASP A 89 18.63 2.27 15.56
N LYS A 90 19.14 1.35 16.37
CA LYS A 90 20.21 0.41 15.99
C LYS A 90 19.68 -0.83 15.27
N ASN A 91 18.41 -1.13 15.42
CA ASN A 91 17.78 -2.31 14.83
C ASN A 91 17.28 -2.02 13.41
N LEU A 92 17.24 -3.04 12.57
CA LEU A 92 16.62 -2.96 11.26
C LEU A 92 15.12 -2.68 11.41
N THR A 93 14.58 -1.83 10.54
CA THR A 93 13.15 -1.61 10.48
C THR A 93 12.43 -2.90 10.11
N PHE A 94 11.26 -3.14 10.70
CA PHE A 94 10.44 -4.30 10.40
C PHE A 94 10.25 -4.47 8.88
N GLY A 95 10.53 -5.67 8.38
CA GLY A 95 10.39 -6.00 6.96
C GLY A 95 11.46 -5.45 6.02
N SER A 96 12.52 -4.78 6.53
CA SER A 96 13.50 -4.09 5.67
C SER A 96 14.67 -4.95 5.17
N SER A 97 14.83 -6.18 5.67
CA SER A 97 16.04 -6.98 5.41
C SER A 97 15.99 -7.86 4.17
N TRP A 98 14.79 -8.23 3.68
CA TRP A 98 14.63 -9.24 2.63
C TRP A 98 13.41 -8.93 1.75
N LEU A 99 13.47 -9.36 0.48
CA LEU A 99 12.26 -9.49 -0.32
C LEU A 99 11.37 -10.55 0.33
N HIS A 100 10.13 -10.17 0.61
CA HIS A 100 9.16 -11.03 1.27
C HIS A 100 7.77 -10.80 0.71
N GLN A 101 6.87 -11.71 0.99
CA GLN A 101 5.44 -11.56 0.79
C GLN A 101 4.79 -11.38 2.16
N ASP A 102 4.00 -10.32 2.31
CA ASP A 102 3.31 -10.05 3.57
C ASP A 102 2.33 -11.16 3.91
N THR A 103 2.34 -11.55 5.20
CA THR A 103 1.35 -12.46 5.80
C THR A 103 1.15 -13.81 5.09
N SER A 104 2.07 -14.24 4.24
CA SER A 104 1.98 -15.53 3.53
C SER A 104 1.78 -16.72 4.46
N TYR A 105 2.30 -16.64 5.70
CA TYR A 105 2.15 -17.67 6.73
C TYR A 105 0.70 -17.86 7.25
N LEU A 106 -0.23 -16.96 6.94
CA LEU A 106 -1.65 -17.09 7.30
C LEU A 106 -2.43 -18.01 6.33
N GLY A 107 -1.79 -18.55 5.30
CA GLY A 107 -2.42 -19.46 4.35
C GLY A 107 -3.64 -18.85 3.67
N GLU A 108 -4.79 -19.51 3.75
CA GLU A 108 -6.04 -19.03 3.14
C GLU A 108 -6.61 -17.77 3.80
N ASN A 109 -6.26 -17.52 5.06
CA ASN A 109 -6.72 -16.35 5.82
C ASN A 109 -5.84 -15.11 5.59
N ARG A 110 -4.88 -15.16 4.65
CA ARG A 110 -4.04 -14.01 4.35
C ARG A 110 -4.83 -12.90 3.68
N PRO A 111 -4.58 -11.63 4.01
CA PRO A 111 -5.16 -10.50 3.28
C PRO A 111 -4.68 -10.53 1.83
N ARG A 112 -5.57 -10.14 0.92
CA ARG A 112 -5.27 -10.10 -0.51
C ARG A 112 -4.35 -8.93 -0.88
N TYR A 113 -4.44 -7.84 -0.16
CA TYR A 113 -3.71 -6.60 -0.43
C TYR A 113 -3.08 -6.06 0.84
N THR A 114 -1.88 -5.52 0.70
CA THR A 114 -1.23 -4.69 1.71
C THR A 114 -1.23 -3.25 1.22
N MET A 115 -1.47 -2.30 2.10
CA MET A 115 -1.49 -0.89 1.80
C MET A 115 -0.47 -0.15 2.66
N LEU A 116 0.40 0.64 2.03
CA LEU A 116 1.44 1.41 2.69
C LEU A 116 1.30 2.88 2.32
N MET A 117 1.35 3.77 3.32
CA MET A 117 1.34 5.21 3.12
C MET A 117 2.59 5.82 3.74
N GLY A 118 3.41 6.49 2.93
CA GLY A 118 4.54 7.27 3.41
C GLY A 118 4.07 8.55 4.09
N MET A 119 4.44 8.74 5.36
CA MET A 119 4.09 9.92 6.15
C MET A 119 5.26 10.91 6.20
N ASP A 120 6.41 10.44 6.62
CA ASP A 120 7.65 11.21 6.71
C ASP A 120 8.80 10.34 6.16
N ILE A 121 9.15 10.60 4.92
CA ILE A 121 10.18 9.84 4.20
C ILE A 121 11.31 10.79 3.82
N PRO A 122 12.52 10.61 4.33
CA PRO A 122 13.67 11.43 3.97
C PRO A 122 13.95 11.36 2.47
N LYS A 123 14.28 12.51 1.87
CA LYS A 123 14.56 12.60 0.43
C LYS A 123 15.71 11.66 0.03
N GLY A 124 15.44 10.80 -0.94
CA GLY A 124 16.43 9.85 -1.48
C GLY A 124 16.66 8.61 -0.62
N GLN A 125 15.87 8.39 0.43
CA GLN A 125 15.96 7.23 1.31
C GLN A 125 14.59 6.54 1.45
N GLY A 126 14.57 5.40 2.14
CA GLY A 126 13.32 4.70 2.46
C GLY A 126 12.58 4.13 1.24
N ASN A 127 13.29 3.83 0.15
CA ASN A 127 12.67 3.25 -1.04
C ASN A 127 12.15 1.84 -0.76
N THR A 128 10.96 1.54 -1.25
CA THR A 128 10.41 0.18 -1.27
C THR A 128 10.69 -0.44 -2.64
N ILE A 129 11.27 -1.64 -2.64
CA ILE A 129 11.60 -2.39 -3.85
C ILE A 129 10.57 -3.51 -4.01
N PHE A 130 10.04 -3.66 -5.22
CA PHE A 130 9.07 -4.70 -5.56
C PHE A 130 9.62 -5.63 -6.63
N SER A 131 9.28 -6.91 -6.50
CA SER A 131 9.52 -7.95 -7.49
C SER A 131 8.19 -8.62 -7.84
N SER A 132 8.02 -9.01 -9.10
CA SER A 132 6.79 -9.67 -9.58
C SER A 132 7.04 -11.16 -9.78
N GLY A 133 6.24 -11.98 -9.12
CA GLY A 133 6.22 -13.43 -9.37
C GLY A 133 5.55 -13.83 -10.69
N PHE A 134 4.86 -12.91 -11.36
CA PHE A 134 4.26 -13.19 -12.68
C PHE A 134 5.28 -13.19 -13.81
N ASN A 135 6.46 -12.58 -13.60
CA ASN A 135 7.51 -12.44 -14.60
C ASN A 135 8.78 -13.24 -14.24
N ALA A 136 8.67 -14.12 -13.25
CA ALA A 136 9.77 -14.97 -12.80
C ALA A 136 9.86 -16.28 -13.56
#